data_30548e0c727b85bbf8b0ec377e0f9984
#
_entry.id   30548e0c727b85bbf8b0ec377e0f9984
#
_cell.length_a   1.000
_cell.length_b   1.000
_cell.length_c   1.000
_cell.angle_alpha   90.00
_cell.angle_beta   90.00
_cell.angle_gamma   90.00
#
_symmetry.space_group_name_H-M   'P 1'
#
loop_
_entity.id
_entity.type
_entity.pdbx_description
1 polymer ?
#
loop_
_entity_poly.entity_id
_entity_poly.type
_entity_poly.pdbx_seq_one_letter_code
_entity_poly.pdbx_strand_id
1 'polypeptide(L)'
;MAAEPSAAPILDERAPLLLSSSATISVTSDSSYDASDEGASVGPRDEEASIGRDGVAPTPRAAIVRIVAILLLGTFTSNADGSLVLATHPTIASEFNDLEDSSWLFTAFALAGASTQAIYGKLSDIYGRRALLVVAYSLFALGCFIVGIGGSMGEVVLGRVISGSGGSAMNVVAALVITDLVPLRDVAAWQATINLAATIGRSLGGPVGGWLADTIGWRWSFLGQAPIFMFALLLCMAYLPSTTKRTVAPASAADQSTAKTPEPSKGSLSRIDWLGALLLALTILAFLAPIELGGSKIPWSHPLVPGLLASSAVLAGLFALAEARPGADPIFPLALLRQRDIVLSYAVILLQTAAQLGLMFAVPLYFQVTQRATNTVAGAHLFPAVAGNAAGGILAGLLIRRTGRYKRLTVLATLCSSAAYVLLVLRWHGHTNLWESLYIVPGGFGQGVAISAVFVSVQAAVDPRHKAAAIAGLYLCTTVGMIVGLATVSAVVMGTMKAALDARLVALGLTDAARRHIIAEAASSVGFIERARGRVGDAVVASYIEGLSWSHGVSLVCSLLALLGALFLGEHKL
;
A
#
# COMPACT_ATOMS: atom_id res chain seq x y z
N MET A 1 52.73 -40.57 -49.74
CA MET A 1 52.19 -39.59 -50.69
C MET A 1 51.35 -38.67 -49.86
N ALA A 2 51.91 -37.59 -49.47
CA ALA A 2 51.74 -36.23 -49.97
C ALA A 2 50.35 -35.69 -49.60
N ALA A 3 50.12 -34.56 -48.99
CA ALA A 3 50.90 -33.40 -48.68
C ALA A 3 50.10 -32.58 -47.62
N GLU A 4 50.78 -31.95 -46.72
CA GLU A 4 50.27 -30.76 -46.01
C GLU A 4 50.08 -29.60 -47.00
N PRO A 5 49.17 -28.65 -46.68
CA PRO A 5 49.75 -27.33 -46.48
C PRO A 5 49.13 -26.46 -45.40
N SER A 6 50.03 -25.75 -44.85
CA SER A 6 50.07 -24.30 -44.67
C SER A 6 49.16 -23.61 -43.64
N ALA A 7 49.84 -23.13 -42.62
CA ALA A 7 49.44 -22.17 -41.62
C ALA A 7 49.16 -20.76 -42.20
N ALA A 8 48.14 -20.07 -41.66
CA ALA A 8 47.91 -18.64 -41.81
C ALA A 8 48.08 -17.94 -40.44
N PRO A 9 48.59 -16.71 -40.39
CA PRO A 9 49.13 -16.13 -39.18
C PRO A 9 48.07 -15.42 -38.30
N ILE A 10 48.33 -15.47 -37.02
CA ILE A 10 47.69 -14.78 -35.92
C ILE A 10 47.96 -13.29 -36.07
N LEU A 11 46.94 -12.46 -36.16
CA LEU A 11 47.03 -11.00 -36.05
C LEU A 11 46.72 -10.55 -34.62
N ASP A 12 47.69 -9.86 -34.07
CA ASP A 12 47.73 -9.26 -32.76
C ASP A 12 46.86 -7.98 -32.71
N GLU A 13 45.96 -7.90 -31.75
CA GLU A 13 44.96 -6.85 -31.60
C GLU A 13 45.38 -5.90 -30.46
N ARG A 14 46.30 -4.99 -30.73
CA ARG A 14 46.60 -3.85 -29.86
C ARG A 14 47.14 -2.67 -30.67
N ALA A 15 46.25 -1.71 -31.01
CA ALA A 15 46.69 -0.31 -31.20
C ALA A 15 45.49 0.65 -31.08
N PRO A 16 45.65 1.81 -30.45
CA PRO A 16 44.59 2.79 -30.23
C PRO A 16 44.46 3.77 -31.40
N LEU A 17 43.25 4.03 -31.82
CA LEU A 17 42.92 5.05 -32.83
C LEU A 17 42.69 6.42 -32.17
N LEU A 18 43.71 7.26 -32.19
CA LEU A 18 43.58 8.69 -32.12
C LEU A 18 43.67 9.24 -33.56
N LEU A 19 42.64 9.90 -34.03
CA LEU A 19 42.74 10.81 -35.17
C LEU A 19 41.88 12.05 -34.92
N SER A 20 42.58 13.13 -34.76
CA SER A 20 42.16 14.52 -34.79
C SER A 20 41.62 14.94 -36.15
N SER A 21 40.58 15.73 -36.16
CA SER A 21 40.22 16.56 -37.30
C SER A 21 40.02 17.99 -36.80
N SER A 22 41.06 18.79 -37.03
CA SER A 22 41.09 20.24 -36.89
C SER A 22 40.43 20.88 -38.10
N ALA A 23 39.41 21.68 -37.93
CA ALA A 23 38.91 22.63 -38.90
C ALA A 23 39.21 24.04 -38.39
N THR A 24 40.13 24.71 -39.09
CA THR A 24 40.57 26.08 -38.92
C THR A 24 39.51 27.03 -39.49
N ILE A 25 39.05 27.99 -38.71
CA ILE A 25 38.36 29.18 -39.21
C ILE A 25 39.13 30.41 -38.74
N SER A 26 39.54 31.18 -39.74
CA SER A 26 40.37 32.39 -39.67
C SER A 26 39.68 33.55 -38.93
N VAL A 27 40.46 34.15 -38.06
CA VAL A 27 40.23 35.44 -37.41
C VAL A 27 40.69 36.57 -38.33
N THR A 28 39.84 37.55 -38.56
CA THR A 28 40.26 38.90 -39.00
C THR A 28 40.10 39.85 -37.83
N SER A 29 41.19 40.44 -37.46
CA SER A 29 41.33 41.53 -36.49
C SER A 29 40.90 42.86 -37.11
N ASP A 30 40.20 43.71 -36.32
CA ASP A 30 40.60 45.14 -36.27
C ASP A 30 40.09 45.80 -34.97
N SER A 31 41.00 46.27 -34.32
CA SER A 31 41.39 47.46 -33.58
C SER A 31 40.34 48.31 -32.79
N SER A 32 40.69 48.48 -31.55
CA SER A 32 41.02 49.69 -30.80
C SER A 32 39.93 50.51 -30.08
N TYR A 33 40.36 50.93 -28.91
CA TYR A 33 39.92 52.02 -27.98
C TYR A 33 38.85 51.62 -26.94
N ASP A 34 38.91 51.95 -25.73
CA ASP A 34 39.80 52.56 -24.75
C ASP A 34 39.12 52.41 -23.38
N ALA A 35 39.84 52.59 -22.34
CA ALA A 35 39.46 52.40 -20.93
C ALA A 35 38.38 53.38 -20.45
N SER A 36 37.58 52.94 -19.53
CA SER A 36 37.42 53.48 -18.17
C SER A 36 36.06 53.13 -17.58
N ASP A 37 36.12 52.72 -16.37
CA ASP A 37 35.32 53.07 -15.20
C ASP A 37 34.28 52.10 -14.63
N GLU A 38 34.47 51.90 -13.41
CA GLU A 38 33.75 51.31 -12.28
C GLU A 38 32.24 51.05 -12.40
N GLY A 39 31.82 49.88 -11.88
CA GLY A 39 30.44 49.65 -11.54
C GLY A 39 30.11 48.19 -11.33
N ALA A 40 30.35 47.67 -10.13
CA ALA A 40 29.88 46.35 -9.72
C ALA A 40 28.37 46.29 -9.72
N SER A 41 27.75 45.55 -10.67
CA SER A 41 26.39 45.04 -10.54
C SER A 41 26.43 43.54 -10.76
N VAL A 42 26.17 42.81 -9.66
CA VAL A 42 25.90 41.37 -9.67
C VAL A 42 24.61 41.15 -10.44
N GLY A 43 24.70 40.76 -11.70
CA GLY A 43 23.57 40.28 -12.49
C GLY A 43 23.11 38.92 -12.00
N PRO A 44 21.84 38.57 -12.16
CA PRO A 44 21.30 37.28 -11.73
C PRO A 44 21.94 36.18 -12.55
N ARG A 45 22.45 35.15 -11.85
CA ARG A 45 22.90 33.91 -12.47
C ARG A 45 21.71 33.32 -13.23
N ASP A 46 21.80 33.28 -14.53
CA ASP A 46 20.94 32.52 -15.40
C ASP A 46 20.98 31.06 -14.94
N GLU A 47 19.88 30.57 -14.37
CA GLU A 47 19.64 29.15 -14.20
C GLU A 47 19.56 28.56 -15.61
N GLU A 48 20.64 27.98 -16.10
CA GLU A 48 20.61 27.09 -17.26
C GLU A 48 19.61 25.97 -16.93
N ALA A 49 18.40 26.12 -17.45
CA ALA A 49 17.39 25.08 -17.43
C ALA A 49 17.96 23.88 -18.18
N SER A 50 18.39 22.87 -17.42
CA SER A 50 18.76 21.57 -17.98
C SER A 50 17.52 20.99 -18.65
N ILE A 51 17.45 21.12 -19.97
CA ILE A 51 16.46 20.45 -20.82
C ILE A 51 16.71 18.96 -20.63
N GLY A 52 15.79 18.30 -19.91
CA GLY A 52 15.80 16.86 -19.75
C GLY A 52 15.75 16.20 -21.13
N ARG A 53 16.37 15.05 -21.28
CA ARG A 53 16.49 14.26 -22.53
C ARG A 53 15.16 13.97 -23.25
N ASP A 54 14.01 14.34 -22.70
CA ASP A 54 12.67 14.06 -23.25
C ASP A 54 11.91 15.30 -23.75
N GLY A 55 12.55 16.48 -23.86
CA GLY A 55 11.95 17.67 -24.51
C GLY A 55 10.68 18.25 -23.85
N VAL A 56 10.32 17.81 -22.65
CA VAL A 56 9.16 18.31 -21.90
C VAL A 56 9.62 19.29 -20.84
N ALA A 57 9.12 20.52 -20.89
CA ALA A 57 9.39 21.54 -19.88
C ALA A 57 9.00 21.02 -18.50
N PRO A 58 9.85 21.16 -17.47
CA PRO A 58 9.56 20.68 -16.12
C PRO A 58 8.31 21.37 -15.58
N THR A 59 7.35 20.58 -15.08
CA THR A 59 6.14 21.10 -14.47
C THR A 59 6.50 22.03 -13.30
N PRO A 60 6.00 23.26 -13.22
CA PRO A 60 6.36 24.16 -12.15
C PRO A 60 6.02 23.57 -10.78
N ARG A 61 6.94 23.67 -9.83
CA ARG A 61 6.77 23.10 -8.46
C ARG A 61 5.42 23.44 -7.83
N ALA A 62 4.92 24.65 -8.05
CA ALA A 62 3.62 25.08 -7.55
C ALA A 62 2.44 24.25 -8.11
N ALA A 63 2.53 23.81 -9.38
CA ALA A 63 1.52 22.93 -9.98
C ALA A 63 1.58 21.53 -9.37
N ILE A 64 2.78 20.98 -9.15
CA ILE A 64 2.96 19.68 -8.50
C ILE A 64 2.37 19.73 -7.08
N VAL A 65 2.70 20.74 -6.28
CA VAL A 65 2.18 20.89 -4.91
C VAL A 65 0.65 20.96 -4.89
N ARG A 66 0.02 21.71 -5.81
CA ARG A 66 -1.45 21.80 -5.91
C ARG A 66 -2.09 20.45 -6.21
N ILE A 67 -1.53 19.72 -7.20
CA ILE A 67 -2.05 18.41 -7.57
C ILE A 67 -1.88 17.43 -6.39
N VAL A 68 -0.72 17.40 -5.77
CA VAL A 68 -0.45 16.54 -4.61
C VAL A 68 -1.39 16.89 -3.44
N ALA A 69 -1.68 18.17 -3.18
CA ALA A 69 -2.63 18.54 -2.13
C ALA A 69 -4.03 17.94 -2.34
N ILE A 70 -4.51 17.90 -3.58
CA ILE A 70 -5.79 17.25 -3.93
C ILE A 70 -5.72 15.74 -3.66
N LEU A 71 -4.62 15.09 -4.05
CA LEU A 71 -4.41 13.67 -3.81
C LEU A 71 -4.32 13.35 -2.31
N LEU A 72 -3.65 14.21 -1.54
CA LEU A 72 -3.54 14.08 -0.08
C LEU A 72 -4.90 14.17 0.60
N LEU A 73 -5.77 15.09 0.17
CA LEU A 73 -7.12 15.23 0.70
C LEU A 73 -7.92 13.93 0.51
N GLY A 74 -7.93 13.36 -0.70
CA GLY A 74 -8.62 12.12 -0.99
C GLY A 74 -8.05 10.93 -0.22
N THR A 75 -6.71 10.80 -0.20
CA THR A 75 -6.03 9.71 0.50
C THR A 75 -6.24 9.79 2.02
N PHE A 76 -6.13 10.98 2.61
CA PHE A 76 -6.39 11.21 4.04
C PHE A 76 -7.82 10.79 4.41
N THR A 77 -8.83 11.32 3.70
CA THR A 77 -10.24 11.08 4.03
C THR A 77 -10.62 9.61 3.81
N SER A 78 -10.17 8.99 2.73
CA SER A 78 -10.42 7.56 2.46
C SER A 78 -9.81 6.64 3.54
N ASN A 79 -8.63 6.97 4.06
CA ASN A 79 -8.01 6.20 5.13
C ASN A 79 -8.61 6.50 6.51
N ALA A 80 -9.07 7.73 6.74
CA ALA A 80 -9.80 8.11 7.94
C ALA A 80 -11.16 7.38 8.01
N ASP A 81 -11.85 7.21 6.89
CA ASP A 81 -13.11 6.46 6.79
C ASP A 81 -12.97 5.01 7.29
N GLY A 82 -11.89 4.32 6.94
CA GLY A 82 -11.65 2.96 7.41
C GLY A 82 -11.60 2.83 8.94
N SER A 83 -10.90 3.73 9.62
CA SER A 83 -10.81 3.72 11.08
C SER A 83 -12.03 4.34 11.76
N LEU A 84 -12.73 5.25 11.11
CA LEU A 84 -14.02 5.76 11.55
C LEU A 84 -15.03 4.62 11.69
N VAL A 85 -15.10 3.74 10.68
CA VAL A 85 -15.98 2.57 10.72
C VAL A 85 -15.61 1.63 11.86
N LEU A 86 -14.31 1.40 12.11
CA LEU A 86 -13.88 0.57 13.23
C LEU A 86 -14.34 1.11 14.59
N ALA A 87 -14.53 2.41 14.73
CA ALA A 87 -15.07 3.02 15.96
C ALA A 87 -16.61 2.99 16.02
N THR A 88 -17.28 3.04 14.87
CA THR A 88 -18.75 3.26 14.82
C THR A 88 -19.56 2.03 14.45
N HIS A 89 -18.92 0.93 13.95
CA HIS A 89 -19.63 -0.26 13.47
C HIS A 89 -20.59 -0.89 14.52
N PRO A 90 -20.27 -0.93 15.84
CA PRO A 90 -21.21 -1.50 16.80
C PRO A 90 -22.47 -0.63 16.95
N THR A 91 -22.30 0.70 16.93
CA THR A 91 -23.40 1.66 17.02
C THR A 91 -24.31 1.55 15.79
N ILE A 92 -23.74 1.44 14.60
CA ILE A 92 -24.48 1.28 13.35
C ILE A 92 -25.28 -0.04 13.37
N ALA A 93 -24.61 -1.14 13.69
CA ALA A 93 -25.22 -2.46 13.69
C ALA A 93 -26.30 -2.62 14.77
N SER A 94 -26.13 -2.00 15.95
CA SER A 94 -27.12 -2.02 17.01
C SER A 94 -28.40 -1.29 16.64
N GLU A 95 -28.33 -0.22 15.82
CA GLU A 95 -29.52 0.48 15.33
C GLU A 95 -30.38 -0.40 14.42
N PHE A 96 -29.75 -1.30 13.66
CA PHE A 96 -30.44 -2.25 12.80
C PHE A 96 -30.73 -3.62 13.49
N ASN A 97 -30.40 -3.77 14.78
CA ASN A 97 -30.48 -5.04 15.51
C ASN A 97 -29.69 -6.19 14.86
N ASP A 98 -28.55 -5.88 14.24
CA ASP A 98 -27.75 -6.79 13.43
C ASP A 98 -26.25 -6.74 13.84
N LEU A 99 -26.01 -6.91 15.15
CA LEU A 99 -24.65 -6.88 15.72
C LEU A 99 -23.75 -7.99 15.18
N GLU A 100 -24.32 -9.14 14.85
CA GLU A 100 -23.59 -10.29 14.31
C GLU A 100 -22.95 -9.95 12.96
N ASP A 101 -23.59 -9.11 12.16
CA ASP A 101 -23.11 -8.71 10.83
C ASP A 101 -22.34 -7.38 10.81
N SER A 102 -22.07 -6.79 11.98
CA SER A 102 -21.35 -5.50 12.10
C SER A 102 -19.98 -5.47 11.40
N SER A 103 -19.27 -6.59 11.37
CA SER A 103 -17.96 -6.71 10.70
C SER A 103 -18.05 -6.54 9.17
N TRP A 104 -19.23 -6.79 8.55
CA TRP A 104 -19.42 -6.59 7.12
C TRP A 104 -19.24 -5.14 6.69
N LEU A 105 -19.42 -4.18 7.60
CA LEU A 105 -19.16 -2.76 7.32
C LEU A 105 -17.70 -2.49 6.96
N PHE A 106 -16.78 -3.22 7.54
CA PHE A 106 -15.36 -3.13 7.22
C PHE A 106 -14.97 -4.11 6.10
N THR A 107 -15.39 -5.37 6.22
CA THR A 107 -15.03 -6.45 5.30
C THR A 107 -15.49 -6.18 3.87
N ALA A 108 -16.73 -5.69 3.67
CA ALA A 108 -17.25 -5.37 2.34
C ALA A 108 -16.42 -4.27 1.65
N PHE A 109 -16.01 -3.24 2.39
CA PHE A 109 -15.14 -2.19 1.89
C PHE A 109 -13.78 -2.74 1.46
N ALA A 110 -13.14 -3.56 2.32
CA ALA A 110 -11.82 -4.11 2.05
C ALA A 110 -11.82 -5.08 0.86
N LEU A 111 -12.83 -5.97 0.79
CA LEU A 111 -12.97 -6.94 -0.29
C LEU A 111 -13.28 -6.27 -1.64
N ALA A 112 -14.20 -5.30 -1.66
CA ALA A 112 -14.50 -4.52 -2.86
C ALA A 112 -13.28 -3.74 -3.34
N GLY A 113 -12.54 -3.13 -2.41
CA GLY A 113 -11.30 -2.44 -2.71
C GLY A 113 -10.24 -3.37 -3.33
N ALA A 114 -9.97 -4.51 -2.70
CA ALA A 114 -8.99 -5.48 -3.16
C ALA A 114 -9.32 -6.03 -4.56
N SER A 115 -10.59 -6.41 -4.78
CA SER A 115 -11.03 -7.02 -6.06
C SER A 115 -10.99 -6.05 -7.24
N THR A 116 -11.20 -4.75 -7.01
CA THR A 116 -11.20 -3.74 -8.07
C THR A 116 -9.84 -3.08 -8.28
N GLN A 117 -8.93 -3.18 -7.33
CA GLN A 117 -7.66 -2.44 -7.28
C GLN A 117 -6.76 -2.67 -8.51
N ALA A 118 -6.61 -3.91 -8.95
CA ALA A 118 -5.78 -4.24 -10.11
C ALA A 118 -6.33 -3.69 -11.42
N ILE A 119 -7.67 -3.62 -11.55
CA ILE A 119 -8.36 -3.13 -12.74
C ILE A 119 -8.10 -1.64 -12.95
N TYR A 120 -7.99 -0.86 -11.87
CA TYR A 120 -7.78 0.58 -11.93
C TYR A 120 -6.44 0.98 -12.56
N GLY A 121 -5.40 0.15 -12.44
CA GLY A 121 -4.14 0.35 -13.14
C GLY A 121 -4.36 0.43 -14.65
N LYS A 122 -5.03 -0.58 -15.21
CA LYS A 122 -5.32 -0.65 -16.67
C LYS A 122 -6.30 0.43 -17.13
N LEU A 123 -7.39 0.64 -16.39
CA LEU A 123 -8.36 1.68 -16.69
C LEU A 123 -7.70 3.06 -16.74
N SER A 124 -6.72 3.32 -15.87
CA SER A 124 -6.04 4.61 -15.84
C SER A 124 -5.12 4.84 -17.05
N ASP A 125 -4.61 3.77 -17.66
CA ASP A 125 -3.83 3.86 -18.91
C ASP A 125 -4.72 4.10 -20.12
N ILE A 126 -5.97 3.59 -20.11
CA ILE A 126 -6.91 3.71 -21.21
C ILE A 126 -7.63 5.07 -21.20
N TYR A 127 -8.19 5.44 -20.03
CA TYR A 127 -9.05 6.65 -19.90
C TYR A 127 -8.30 7.88 -19.38
N GLY A 128 -7.06 7.69 -18.91
CA GLY A 128 -6.25 8.75 -18.31
C GLY A 128 -6.50 8.93 -16.81
N ARG A 129 -5.49 9.47 -16.13
CA ARG A 129 -5.43 9.59 -14.64
C ARG A 129 -6.57 10.47 -14.10
N ARG A 130 -6.85 11.62 -14.79
CA ARG A 130 -7.90 12.57 -14.37
C ARG A 130 -9.28 11.94 -14.38
N ALA A 131 -9.67 11.29 -15.49
CA ALA A 131 -10.98 10.69 -15.62
C ALA A 131 -11.22 9.64 -14.52
N LEU A 132 -10.19 8.84 -14.25
CA LEU A 132 -10.30 7.78 -13.24
C LEU A 132 -10.34 8.33 -11.80
N LEU A 133 -9.63 9.42 -11.49
CA LEU A 133 -9.76 10.09 -10.18
C LEU A 133 -11.15 10.70 -9.99
N VAL A 134 -11.74 11.28 -11.04
CA VAL A 134 -13.12 11.79 -11.01
C VAL A 134 -14.09 10.65 -10.69
N VAL A 135 -13.95 9.50 -11.35
CA VAL A 135 -14.76 8.30 -11.08
C VAL A 135 -14.55 7.82 -9.64
N ALA A 136 -13.29 7.76 -9.18
CA ALA A 136 -12.96 7.31 -7.82
C ALA A 136 -13.58 8.20 -6.73
N TYR A 137 -13.45 9.52 -6.86
CA TYR A 137 -14.07 10.48 -5.93
C TYR A 137 -15.59 10.41 -5.97
N SER A 138 -16.19 10.25 -7.18
CA SER A 138 -17.64 10.10 -7.33
C SER A 138 -18.17 8.82 -6.68
N LEU A 139 -17.49 7.67 -6.90
CA LEU A 139 -17.85 6.41 -6.26
C LEU A 139 -17.75 6.48 -4.74
N PHE A 140 -16.68 7.10 -4.24
CA PHE A 140 -16.52 7.23 -2.79
C PHE A 140 -17.59 8.14 -2.19
N ALA A 141 -17.84 9.32 -2.77
CA ALA A 141 -18.89 10.24 -2.34
C ALA A 141 -20.27 9.57 -2.37
N LEU A 142 -20.59 8.85 -3.45
CA LEU A 142 -21.86 8.12 -3.58
C LEU A 142 -21.97 7.03 -2.54
N GLY A 143 -20.92 6.25 -2.31
CA GLY A 143 -20.88 5.22 -1.28
C GLY A 143 -21.11 5.79 0.12
N CYS A 144 -20.41 6.86 0.49
CA CYS A 144 -20.61 7.56 1.77
C CYS A 144 -22.04 8.13 1.90
N PHE A 145 -22.58 8.67 0.82
CA PHE A 145 -23.96 9.17 0.80
C PHE A 145 -24.96 8.03 1.06
N ILE A 146 -24.83 6.89 0.36
CA ILE A 146 -25.70 5.71 0.56
C ILE A 146 -25.58 5.18 1.99
N VAL A 147 -24.35 5.09 2.56
CA VAL A 147 -24.16 4.70 3.96
C VAL A 147 -24.91 5.65 4.89
N GLY A 148 -24.81 6.96 4.67
CA GLY A 148 -25.39 7.96 5.56
C GLY A 148 -26.92 8.02 5.54
N ILE A 149 -27.56 7.68 4.40
CA ILE A 149 -29.04 7.68 4.28
C ILE A 149 -29.64 6.28 4.45
N GLY A 150 -28.80 5.21 4.51
CA GLY A 150 -29.25 3.83 4.55
C GLY A 150 -30.24 3.55 5.68
N GLY A 151 -31.36 2.93 5.34
CA GLY A 151 -32.42 2.49 6.26
C GLY A 151 -32.32 1.02 6.66
N SER A 152 -31.37 0.27 6.08
CA SER A 152 -31.14 -1.15 6.38
C SER A 152 -29.64 -1.46 6.37
N MET A 153 -29.23 -2.53 7.09
CA MET A 153 -27.84 -2.99 7.11
C MET A 153 -27.35 -3.33 5.69
N GLY A 154 -28.18 -3.94 4.84
CA GLY A 154 -27.84 -4.26 3.46
C GLY A 154 -27.53 -3.03 2.60
N GLU A 155 -28.26 -1.93 2.76
CA GLU A 155 -27.98 -0.66 2.05
C GLU A 155 -26.67 -0.05 2.52
N VAL A 156 -26.40 -0.08 3.82
CA VAL A 156 -25.13 0.42 4.38
C VAL A 156 -23.95 -0.41 3.86
N VAL A 157 -24.07 -1.75 3.84
CA VAL A 157 -23.05 -2.64 3.27
C VAL A 157 -22.85 -2.38 1.78
N LEU A 158 -23.92 -2.15 1.00
CA LEU A 158 -23.82 -1.78 -0.41
C LEU A 158 -23.05 -0.45 -0.59
N GLY A 159 -23.35 0.54 0.23
CA GLY A 159 -22.60 1.80 0.25
C GLY A 159 -21.12 1.58 0.55
N ARG A 160 -20.79 0.63 1.44
CA ARG A 160 -19.40 0.24 1.75
C ARG A 160 -18.69 -0.43 0.57
N VAL A 161 -19.38 -1.29 -0.18
CA VAL A 161 -18.83 -1.89 -1.42
C VAL A 161 -18.47 -0.80 -2.44
N ILE A 162 -19.37 0.17 -2.65
CA ILE A 162 -19.17 1.26 -3.60
C ILE A 162 -18.02 2.18 -3.16
N SER A 163 -18.01 2.61 -1.88
CA SER A 163 -16.94 3.46 -1.35
C SER A 163 -15.59 2.74 -1.31
N GLY A 164 -15.56 1.44 -1.01
CA GLY A 164 -14.35 0.61 -1.02
C GLY A 164 -13.69 0.54 -2.40
N SER A 165 -14.49 0.35 -3.43
CA SER A 165 -14.01 0.40 -4.82
C SER A 165 -13.42 1.79 -5.15
N GLY A 166 -14.09 2.89 -4.80
CA GLY A 166 -13.58 4.25 -4.99
C GLY A 166 -12.28 4.52 -4.22
N GLY A 167 -12.20 4.08 -2.95
CA GLY A 167 -11.04 4.25 -2.09
C GLY A 167 -9.77 3.57 -2.63
N SER A 168 -9.90 2.35 -3.13
CA SER A 168 -8.78 1.62 -3.73
C SER A 168 -8.29 2.28 -5.02
N ALA A 169 -9.22 2.79 -5.85
CA ALA A 169 -8.88 3.54 -7.06
C ALA A 169 -8.07 4.80 -6.73
N MET A 170 -8.44 5.55 -5.69
CA MET A 170 -7.71 6.75 -5.27
C MET A 170 -6.25 6.44 -4.93
N ASN A 171 -6.00 5.40 -4.15
CA ASN A 171 -4.63 5.03 -3.76
C ASN A 171 -3.76 4.67 -4.97
N VAL A 172 -4.26 3.85 -5.89
CA VAL A 172 -3.54 3.45 -7.11
C VAL A 172 -3.29 4.64 -8.01
N VAL A 173 -4.34 5.41 -8.30
CA VAL A 173 -4.23 6.53 -9.27
C VAL A 173 -3.41 7.68 -8.71
N ALA A 174 -3.48 7.96 -7.39
CA ALA A 174 -2.61 8.96 -6.75
C ALA A 174 -1.13 8.60 -6.92
N ALA A 175 -0.77 7.34 -6.71
CA ALA A 175 0.60 6.87 -6.92
C ALA A 175 1.04 6.98 -8.38
N LEU A 176 0.16 6.67 -9.33
CA LEU A 176 0.43 6.80 -10.76
C LEU A 176 0.61 8.26 -11.19
N VAL A 177 -0.25 9.16 -10.68
CA VAL A 177 -0.13 10.61 -10.95
C VAL A 177 1.22 11.14 -10.48
N ILE A 178 1.64 10.79 -9.26
CA ILE A 178 2.96 11.19 -8.76
C ILE A 178 4.08 10.68 -9.66
N THR A 179 4.01 9.40 -10.02
CA THR A 179 5.01 8.77 -10.89
C THR A 179 5.11 9.44 -12.27
N ASP A 180 4.00 9.99 -12.76
CA ASP A 180 3.96 10.69 -14.05
C ASP A 180 4.41 12.17 -13.94
N LEU A 181 4.33 12.77 -12.75
CA LEU A 181 4.65 14.18 -12.53
C LEU A 181 6.11 14.47 -12.16
N VAL A 182 6.80 13.49 -11.55
CA VAL A 182 8.14 13.72 -10.99
C VAL A 182 9.15 12.67 -11.46
N PRO A 183 10.46 13.04 -11.53
CA PRO A 183 11.52 12.07 -11.83
C PRO A 183 11.54 10.92 -10.81
N LEU A 184 11.95 9.72 -11.24
CA LEU A 184 11.94 8.52 -10.42
C LEU A 184 12.68 8.68 -9.07
N ARG A 185 13.74 9.49 -9.04
CA ARG A 185 14.50 9.82 -7.80
C ARG A 185 13.66 10.57 -6.76
N ASP A 186 12.72 11.40 -7.20
CA ASP A 186 11.86 12.21 -6.32
C ASP A 186 10.58 11.48 -5.91
N VAL A 187 10.19 10.44 -6.65
CA VAL A 187 8.95 9.66 -6.40
C VAL A 187 8.89 9.15 -4.96
N ALA A 188 10.01 8.66 -4.41
CA ALA A 188 10.04 8.13 -3.04
C ALA A 188 9.64 9.18 -1.99
N ALA A 189 10.08 10.43 -2.15
CA ALA A 189 9.76 11.51 -1.20
C ALA A 189 8.27 11.90 -1.27
N TRP A 190 7.72 11.98 -2.46
CA TRP A 190 6.29 12.26 -2.65
C TRP A 190 5.41 11.11 -2.21
N GLN A 191 5.83 9.87 -2.45
CA GLN A 191 5.13 8.68 -1.96
C GLN A 191 5.13 8.63 -0.41
N ALA A 192 6.23 9.02 0.23
CA ALA A 192 6.30 9.14 1.68
C ALA A 192 5.28 10.17 2.21
N THR A 193 5.07 11.28 1.50
CA THR A 193 4.07 12.30 1.87
C THR A 193 2.64 11.75 1.79
N ILE A 194 2.33 10.97 0.74
CA ILE A 194 1.02 10.28 0.64
C ILE A 194 0.84 9.24 1.76
N ASN A 195 1.88 8.44 2.03
CA ASN A 195 1.83 7.47 3.12
C ASN A 195 1.65 8.14 4.49
N LEU A 196 2.27 9.30 4.70
CA LEU A 196 2.08 10.09 5.91
C LEU A 196 0.62 10.54 6.05
N ALA A 197 0.00 11.09 4.99
CA ALA A 197 -1.39 11.51 5.01
C ALA A 197 -2.34 10.31 5.27
N ALA A 198 -2.10 9.16 4.63
CA ALA A 198 -2.85 7.94 4.87
C ALA A 198 -2.74 7.46 6.33
N THR A 199 -1.54 7.55 6.91
CA THR A 199 -1.28 7.12 8.29
C THR A 199 -1.95 8.06 9.29
N ILE A 200 -1.87 9.39 9.09
CA ILE A 200 -2.56 10.37 9.93
C ILE A 200 -4.08 10.19 9.80
N GLY A 201 -4.60 9.96 8.59
CA GLY A 201 -6.01 9.67 8.36
C GLY A 201 -6.48 8.47 9.20
N ARG A 202 -5.78 7.35 9.11
CA ARG A 202 -6.07 6.16 9.93
C ARG A 202 -6.01 6.40 11.44
N SER A 203 -5.09 7.24 11.89
CA SER A 203 -4.95 7.53 13.32
C SER A 203 -6.06 8.45 13.86
N LEU A 204 -6.52 9.42 13.05
CA LEU A 204 -7.53 10.39 13.47
C LEU A 204 -8.97 9.92 13.19
N GLY A 205 -9.17 9.02 12.24
CA GLY A 205 -10.52 8.60 11.82
C GLY A 205 -11.33 8.00 12.96
N GLY A 206 -10.75 7.13 13.78
CA GLY A 206 -11.41 6.52 14.93
C GLY A 206 -11.89 7.54 15.97
N PRO A 207 -11.00 8.36 16.56
CA PRO A 207 -11.38 9.41 17.50
C PRO A 207 -12.39 10.42 16.95
N VAL A 208 -12.20 10.88 15.72
CA VAL A 208 -13.13 11.85 15.08
C VAL A 208 -14.47 11.18 14.79
N GLY A 209 -14.46 9.94 14.29
CA GLY A 209 -15.69 9.20 14.00
C GLY A 209 -16.50 8.88 15.25
N GLY A 210 -15.84 8.46 16.33
CA GLY A 210 -16.48 8.24 17.62
C GLY A 210 -17.09 9.50 18.18
N TRP A 211 -16.34 10.61 18.19
CA TRP A 211 -16.85 11.92 18.65
C TRP A 211 -18.06 12.39 17.82
N LEU A 212 -18.02 12.25 16.49
CA LEU A 212 -19.16 12.59 15.64
C LEU A 212 -20.37 11.69 15.92
N ALA A 213 -20.15 10.39 16.09
CA ALA A 213 -21.20 9.44 16.39
C ALA A 213 -21.92 9.76 17.73
N ASP A 214 -21.14 10.14 18.74
CA ASP A 214 -21.64 10.48 20.07
C ASP A 214 -22.37 11.84 20.14
N THR A 215 -21.99 12.81 19.27
CA THR A 215 -22.50 14.19 19.34
C THR A 215 -23.67 14.45 18.37
N ILE A 216 -23.49 14.11 17.09
CA ILE A 216 -24.46 14.43 16.02
C ILE A 216 -25.00 13.20 15.30
N GLY A 217 -24.53 12.01 15.70
CA GLY A 217 -24.94 10.71 15.15
C GLY A 217 -24.01 10.22 14.04
N TRP A 218 -23.85 8.90 13.96
CA TRP A 218 -22.94 8.21 13.05
C TRP A 218 -23.21 8.48 11.56
N ARG A 219 -24.47 8.76 11.19
CA ARG A 219 -24.84 9.07 9.79
C ARG A 219 -24.09 10.29 9.27
N TRP A 220 -23.92 11.31 10.10
CA TRP A 220 -23.18 12.52 9.75
C TRP A 220 -21.69 12.28 9.56
N SER A 221 -21.13 11.25 10.19
CA SER A 221 -19.74 10.86 9.96
C SER A 221 -19.50 10.43 8.51
N PHE A 222 -20.50 9.91 7.82
CA PHE A 222 -20.43 9.54 6.40
C PHE A 222 -20.93 10.67 5.49
N LEU A 223 -22.11 11.25 5.80
CA LEU A 223 -22.66 12.35 5.01
C LEU A 223 -21.70 13.54 4.94
N GLY A 224 -20.96 13.83 6.01
CA GLY A 224 -19.97 14.90 6.04
C GLY A 224 -18.76 14.66 5.13
N GLN A 225 -18.48 13.40 4.75
CA GLN A 225 -17.42 13.09 3.80
C GLN A 225 -17.83 13.37 2.34
N ALA A 226 -19.11 13.20 1.99
CA ALA A 226 -19.59 13.40 0.63
C ALA A 226 -19.26 14.80 0.06
N PRO A 227 -19.52 15.93 0.77
CA PRO A 227 -19.11 17.25 0.29
C PRO A 227 -17.58 17.43 0.20
N ILE A 228 -16.79 16.77 1.07
CA ILE A 228 -15.31 16.82 0.97
C ILE A 228 -14.86 16.19 -0.35
N PHE A 229 -15.41 15.03 -0.70
CA PHE A 229 -15.08 14.38 -1.96
C PHE A 229 -15.64 15.11 -3.18
N MET A 230 -16.80 15.74 -3.06
CA MET A 230 -17.33 16.62 -4.11
C MET A 230 -16.39 17.82 -4.34
N PHE A 231 -15.89 18.43 -3.28
CA PHE A 231 -14.89 19.50 -3.37
C PHE A 231 -13.57 18.99 -3.99
N ALA A 232 -13.05 17.85 -3.57
CA ALA A 232 -11.87 17.23 -4.15
C ALA A 232 -12.05 16.92 -5.64
N LEU A 233 -13.25 16.46 -6.03
CA LEU A 233 -13.63 16.22 -7.43
C LEU A 233 -13.58 17.52 -8.24
N LEU A 234 -14.17 18.60 -7.76
CA LEU A 234 -14.14 19.91 -8.42
C LEU A 234 -12.71 20.42 -8.59
N LEU A 235 -11.88 20.30 -7.55
CA LEU A 235 -10.46 20.64 -7.62
C LEU A 235 -9.71 19.77 -8.64
N CYS A 236 -10.00 18.47 -8.67
CA CYS A 236 -9.42 17.55 -9.64
C CYS A 236 -9.79 17.96 -11.07
N MET A 237 -11.04 18.32 -11.31
CA MET A 237 -11.50 18.78 -12.61
C MET A 237 -10.86 20.12 -13.02
N ALA A 238 -10.60 21.01 -12.07
CA ALA A 238 -10.03 22.34 -12.34
C ALA A 238 -8.51 22.30 -12.57
N TYR A 239 -7.78 21.53 -11.78
CA TYR A 239 -6.32 21.63 -11.71
C TYR A 239 -5.55 20.43 -12.27
N LEU A 240 -6.16 19.26 -12.39
CA LEU A 240 -5.46 18.10 -12.96
C LEU A 240 -5.54 18.17 -14.49
N PRO A 241 -4.40 18.25 -15.21
CA PRO A 241 -4.41 18.31 -16.66
C PRO A 241 -5.03 17.05 -17.25
N SER A 242 -5.86 17.21 -18.28
CA SER A 242 -6.39 16.11 -19.05
C SER A 242 -5.30 15.55 -19.98
N THR A 243 -4.28 14.91 -19.44
CA THR A 243 -3.24 14.25 -20.22
C THR A 243 -3.81 12.98 -20.83
N THR A 244 -4.53 13.16 -21.91
CA THR A 244 -4.82 12.07 -22.81
C THR A 244 -3.57 11.85 -23.64
N LYS A 245 -2.95 10.68 -23.50
CA LYS A 245 -1.80 10.17 -24.24
C LYS A 245 -0.46 10.88 -23.96
N ARG A 246 0.36 10.22 -23.14
CA ARG A 246 1.80 10.27 -23.35
C ARG A 246 2.06 9.70 -24.74
N THR A 247 2.18 10.57 -25.73
CA THR A 247 2.75 10.23 -27.02
C THR A 247 4.20 9.85 -26.69
N VAL A 248 4.49 8.55 -26.71
CA VAL A 248 5.87 8.09 -26.76
C VAL A 248 6.39 8.68 -28.08
N ALA A 249 7.18 9.74 -27.98
CA ALA A 249 7.89 10.26 -29.14
C ALA A 249 8.75 9.10 -29.67
N PRO A 250 8.63 8.74 -30.98
CA PRO A 250 9.46 7.70 -31.54
C PRO A 250 10.91 8.13 -31.41
N ALA A 251 11.69 7.28 -30.73
CA ALA A 251 13.15 7.44 -30.74
C ALA A 251 13.61 7.30 -32.19
N SER A 252 14.28 8.34 -32.71
CA SER A 252 14.89 8.49 -34.02
C SER A 252 13.98 8.97 -35.16
N ALA A 253 14.36 10.15 -35.66
CA ALA A 253 13.80 10.81 -36.84
C ALA A 253 14.13 10.11 -38.19
N ALA A 254 14.49 8.83 -38.18
CA ALA A 254 14.92 8.10 -39.37
C ALA A 254 13.84 7.16 -39.96
N ASP A 255 12.67 7.01 -39.32
CA ASP A 255 11.64 6.04 -39.76
C ASP A 255 10.28 6.69 -40.07
N GLN A 256 10.30 7.90 -40.64
CA GLN A 256 9.07 8.67 -40.94
C GLN A 256 8.41 8.33 -42.27
N SER A 257 8.83 7.31 -43.02
CA SER A 257 8.28 7.09 -44.38
C SER A 257 7.13 6.08 -44.50
N THR A 258 6.69 5.43 -43.39
CA THR A 258 5.58 4.46 -43.44
C THR A 258 4.62 4.52 -42.25
N ALA A 259 4.53 5.63 -41.54
CA ALA A 259 3.53 5.78 -40.49
C ALA A 259 2.14 5.99 -41.13
N LYS A 260 1.36 4.91 -41.25
CA LYS A 260 -0.08 4.98 -41.44
C LYS A 260 -0.68 5.90 -40.38
N THR A 261 -1.42 6.91 -40.81
CA THR A 261 -2.25 7.78 -39.98
C THR A 261 -2.96 6.96 -38.92
N PRO A 262 -2.92 7.34 -37.60
CA PRO A 262 -3.66 6.61 -36.60
C PRO A 262 -5.15 6.70 -36.91
N GLU A 263 -5.77 5.60 -37.32
CA GLU A 263 -7.22 5.52 -37.44
C GLU A 263 -7.86 5.90 -36.08
N PRO A 264 -8.98 6.63 -36.06
CA PRO A 264 -9.73 6.93 -34.85
C PRO A 264 -10.14 5.59 -34.22
N SER A 265 -9.58 5.32 -33.04
CA SER A 265 -9.70 4.04 -32.34
C SER A 265 -11.17 3.67 -32.15
N LYS A 266 -11.57 2.56 -32.76
CA LYS A 266 -12.80 1.82 -32.42
C LYS A 266 -12.88 1.69 -30.92
N GLY A 267 -14.03 2.01 -30.36
CA GLY A 267 -14.41 2.16 -28.95
C GLY A 267 -13.42 1.64 -27.89
N SER A 268 -12.94 2.53 -27.05
CA SER A 268 -12.00 2.27 -25.92
C SER A 268 -12.42 1.08 -25.04
N LEU A 269 -13.73 0.78 -24.96
CA LEU A 269 -14.31 -0.32 -24.17
C LEU A 269 -14.01 -1.71 -24.74
N SER A 270 -13.82 -1.86 -26.06
CA SER A 270 -13.53 -3.16 -26.70
C SER A 270 -12.08 -3.63 -26.46
N ARG A 271 -11.21 -2.76 -25.93
CA ARG A 271 -9.81 -3.07 -25.61
C ARG A 271 -9.63 -3.63 -24.21
N ILE A 272 -10.67 -3.59 -23.39
CA ILE A 272 -10.62 -4.10 -22.01
C ILE A 272 -10.94 -5.59 -22.03
N ASP A 273 -10.07 -6.39 -21.45
CA ASP A 273 -10.35 -7.79 -21.15
C ASP A 273 -11.31 -7.90 -19.94
N TRP A 274 -12.62 -7.75 -20.22
CA TRP A 274 -13.66 -7.87 -19.20
C TRP A 274 -13.69 -9.25 -18.54
N LEU A 275 -13.34 -10.29 -19.29
CA LEU A 275 -13.30 -11.66 -18.75
C LEU A 275 -12.12 -11.80 -17.79
N GLY A 276 -10.93 -11.34 -18.16
CA GLY A 276 -9.78 -11.32 -17.28
C GLY A 276 -10.04 -10.46 -16.04
N ALA A 277 -10.69 -9.29 -16.18
CA ALA A 277 -11.08 -8.42 -15.07
C ALA A 277 -11.98 -9.14 -14.07
N LEU A 278 -13.02 -9.80 -14.55
CA LEU A 278 -13.97 -10.54 -13.72
C LEU A 278 -13.30 -11.73 -13.03
N LEU A 279 -12.51 -12.52 -13.78
CA LEU A 279 -11.80 -13.68 -13.22
C LEU A 279 -10.79 -13.26 -12.13
N LEU A 280 -10.07 -12.17 -12.35
CA LEU A 280 -9.14 -11.64 -11.34
C LEU A 280 -9.88 -11.17 -10.09
N ALA A 281 -10.96 -10.41 -10.25
CA ALA A 281 -11.79 -9.95 -9.13
C ALA A 281 -12.38 -11.13 -8.33
N LEU A 282 -12.93 -12.14 -9.02
CA LEU A 282 -13.47 -13.33 -8.39
C LEU A 282 -12.37 -14.17 -7.70
N THR A 283 -11.17 -14.25 -8.29
CA THR A 283 -10.01 -14.91 -7.68
C THR A 283 -9.65 -14.27 -6.34
N ILE A 284 -9.56 -12.94 -6.32
CA ILE A 284 -9.22 -12.17 -5.12
C ILE A 284 -10.32 -12.32 -4.07
N LEU A 285 -11.59 -12.21 -4.45
CA LEU A 285 -12.72 -12.41 -3.55
C LEU A 285 -12.74 -13.81 -2.96
N ALA A 286 -12.60 -14.85 -3.79
CA ALA A 286 -12.60 -16.23 -3.34
C ALA A 286 -11.40 -16.58 -2.45
N PHE A 287 -10.28 -15.85 -2.60
CA PHE A 287 -9.11 -16.00 -1.74
C PHE A 287 -9.26 -15.26 -0.41
N LEU A 288 -9.68 -14.01 -0.44
CA LEU A 288 -9.68 -13.15 0.75
C LEU A 288 -10.92 -13.35 1.63
N ALA A 289 -12.10 -13.62 1.05
CA ALA A 289 -13.32 -13.79 1.83
C ALA A 289 -13.23 -14.92 2.89
N PRO A 290 -12.74 -16.14 2.58
CA PRO A 290 -12.61 -17.17 3.61
C PRO A 290 -11.55 -16.83 4.67
N ILE A 291 -10.53 -16.05 4.33
CA ILE A 291 -9.52 -15.59 5.30
C ILE A 291 -10.12 -14.58 6.28
N GLU A 292 -10.94 -13.66 5.80
CA GLU A 292 -11.58 -12.62 6.60
C GLU A 292 -12.71 -13.18 7.47
N LEU A 293 -13.52 -14.12 6.93
CA LEU A 293 -14.66 -14.72 7.63
C LEU A 293 -14.26 -15.89 8.53
N GLY A 294 -13.16 -16.56 8.21
CA GLY A 294 -12.65 -17.72 8.93
C GLY A 294 -12.23 -17.39 10.36
N GLY A 295 -12.68 -18.19 11.31
CA GLY A 295 -12.38 -18.03 12.73
C GLY A 295 -13.18 -16.92 13.44
N SER A 296 -13.77 -15.98 12.69
CA SER A 296 -14.66 -14.93 13.22
C SER A 296 -16.14 -15.33 13.11
N LYS A 297 -16.63 -15.53 11.90
CA LYS A 297 -18.03 -15.90 11.63
C LYS A 297 -18.21 -17.38 11.30
N ILE A 298 -17.23 -17.96 10.62
CA ILE A 298 -17.26 -19.34 10.13
C ILE A 298 -16.08 -20.09 10.72
N PRO A 299 -16.28 -21.26 11.39
CA PRO A 299 -15.15 -22.06 11.85
C PRO A 299 -14.21 -22.42 10.69
N TRP A 300 -12.92 -22.43 10.92
CA TRP A 300 -11.92 -22.81 9.92
C TRP A 300 -12.14 -24.22 9.33
N SER A 301 -12.79 -25.11 10.11
CA SER A 301 -13.16 -26.45 9.69
C SER A 301 -14.40 -26.51 8.78
N HIS A 302 -15.12 -25.40 8.61
CA HIS A 302 -16.32 -25.37 7.77
C HIS A 302 -15.96 -25.57 6.30
N PRO A 303 -16.68 -26.43 5.56
CA PRO A 303 -16.33 -26.80 4.18
C PRO A 303 -16.31 -25.63 3.18
N LEU A 304 -16.97 -24.53 3.48
CA LEU A 304 -16.89 -23.30 2.66
C LEU A 304 -15.49 -22.70 2.62
N VAL A 305 -14.70 -22.80 3.71
CA VAL A 305 -13.36 -22.22 3.76
C VAL A 305 -12.40 -22.91 2.76
N PRO A 306 -12.15 -24.24 2.85
CA PRO A 306 -11.34 -24.92 1.87
C PRO A 306 -11.95 -24.90 0.46
N GLY A 307 -13.29 -24.91 0.34
CA GLY A 307 -13.99 -24.81 -0.94
C GLY A 307 -13.73 -23.49 -1.67
N LEU A 308 -13.80 -22.35 -0.98
CA LEU A 308 -13.49 -21.05 -1.55
C LEU A 308 -11.99 -20.91 -1.88
N LEU A 309 -11.09 -21.40 -1.03
CA LEU A 309 -9.66 -21.41 -1.32
C LEU A 309 -9.33 -22.26 -2.55
N ALA A 310 -9.94 -23.44 -2.69
CA ALA A 310 -9.79 -24.28 -3.87
C ALA A 310 -10.38 -23.60 -5.12
N SER A 311 -11.55 -22.97 -5.01
CA SER A 311 -12.15 -22.22 -6.13
C SER A 311 -11.27 -21.03 -6.54
N SER A 312 -10.62 -20.35 -5.60
CA SER A 312 -9.65 -19.29 -5.89
C SER A 312 -8.48 -19.80 -6.74
N ALA A 313 -7.94 -20.98 -6.42
CA ALA A 313 -6.86 -21.58 -7.22
C ALA A 313 -7.32 -21.92 -8.66
N VAL A 314 -8.53 -22.45 -8.81
CA VAL A 314 -9.13 -22.71 -10.13
C VAL A 314 -9.35 -21.42 -10.92
N LEU A 315 -9.93 -20.40 -10.27
CA LEU A 315 -10.16 -19.09 -10.89
C LEU A 315 -8.85 -18.40 -11.29
N ALA A 316 -7.79 -18.52 -10.47
CA ALA A 316 -6.46 -18.04 -10.82
C ALA A 316 -5.89 -18.74 -12.06
N GLY A 317 -6.09 -20.04 -12.18
CA GLY A 317 -5.72 -20.79 -13.39
C GLY A 317 -6.50 -20.33 -14.62
N LEU A 318 -7.81 -20.14 -14.49
CA LEU A 318 -8.67 -19.61 -15.57
C LEU A 318 -8.27 -18.19 -15.96
N PHE A 319 -7.95 -17.33 -14.98
CA PHE A 319 -7.42 -16.00 -15.22
C PHE A 319 -6.10 -16.07 -16.01
N ALA A 320 -5.16 -16.90 -15.60
CA ALA A 320 -3.89 -17.07 -16.31
C ALA A 320 -4.08 -17.56 -17.76
N LEU A 321 -5.04 -18.44 -17.99
CA LEU A 321 -5.42 -18.89 -19.34
C LEU A 321 -6.09 -17.79 -20.17
N ALA A 322 -6.95 -16.96 -19.55
CA ALA A 322 -7.57 -15.84 -20.23
C ALA A 322 -6.53 -14.78 -20.61
N GLU A 323 -5.63 -14.44 -19.70
CA GLU A 323 -4.55 -13.46 -19.90
C GLU A 323 -3.52 -13.91 -20.95
N ALA A 324 -3.34 -15.21 -21.13
CA ALA A 324 -2.44 -15.79 -22.14
C ALA A 324 -3.02 -15.76 -23.57
N ARG A 325 -4.28 -15.36 -23.76
CA ARG A 325 -4.91 -15.31 -25.10
C ARG A 325 -4.31 -14.18 -25.95
N PRO A 326 -3.91 -14.47 -27.19
CA PRO A 326 -3.44 -13.42 -28.10
C PRO A 326 -4.60 -12.52 -28.52
N GLY A 327 -4.40 -11.20 -28.47
CA GLY A 327 -5.33 -10.20 -29.03
C GLY A 327 -6.06 -9.31 -28.04
N ALA A 328 -6.05 -9.60 -26.74
CA ALA A 328 -6.53 -8.68 -25.71
C ALA A 328 -5.34 -7.97 -25.02
N ASP A 329 -5.52 -6.71 -24.68
CA ASP A 329 -4.54 -5.99 -23.86
C ASP A 329 -4.62 -6.52 -22.42
N PRO A 330 -3.57 -7.17 -21.86
CA PRO A 330 -3.62 -7.82 -20.55
C PRO A 330 -3.90 -6.81 -19.43
N ILE A 331 -4.71 -7.20 -18.45
CA ILE A 331 -5.00 -6.39 -17.24
C ILE A 331 -3.81 -6.42 -16.29
N PHE A 332 -3.30 -7.62 -16.05
CA PHE A 332 -2.12 -7.83 -15.23
C PHE A 332 -1.14 -8.75 -15.98
N PRO A 333 -0.20 -8.18 -16.74
CA PRO A 333 0.73 -8.97 -17.55
C PRO A 333 1.46 -10.02 -16.72
N LEU A 334 1.23 -11.31 -17.01
CA LEU A 334 1.88 -12.42 -16.31
C LEU A 334 3.42 -12.39 -16.42
N ALA A 335 3.94 -11.68 -17.43
CA ALA A 335 5.37 -11.41 -17.57
C ALA A 335 5.97 -10.71 -16.34
N LEU A 336 5.18 -9.90 -15.59
CA LEU A 336 5.63 -9.27 -14.35
C LEU A 336 5.97 -10.31 -13.27
N LEU A 337 5.22 -11.41 -13.21
CA LEU A 337 5.47 -12.49 -12.25
C LEU A 337 6.69 -13.36 -12.63
N ARG A 338 7.24 -13.21 -13.84
CA ARG A 338 8.49 -13.87 -14.24
C ARG A 338 9.72 -13.01 -13.88
N GLN A 339 9.53 -11.74 -13.60
CA GLN A 339 10.62 -10.84 -13.22
C GLN A 339 10.91 -10.96 -11.72
N ARG A 340 12.08 -11.55 -11.41
CA ARG A 340 12.50 -11.85 -10.03
C ARG A 340 12.38 -10.62 -9.10
N ASP A 341 12.86 -9.46 -9.54
CA ASP A 341 12.90 -8.26 -8.70
C ASP A 341 11.51 -7.71 -8.40
N ILE A 342 10.55 -7.84 -9.32
CA ILE A 342 9.15 -7.47 -9.09
C ILE A 342 8.51 -8.43 -8.08
N VAL A 343 8.68 -9.73 -8.26
CA VAL A 343 8.12 -10.74 -7.34
C VAL A 343 8.70 -10.58 -5.94
N LEU A 344 10.01 -10.37 -5.82
CA LEU A 344 10.66 -10.12 -4.52
C LEU A 344 10.14 -8.83 -3.88
N SER A 345 9.95 -7.76 -4.66
CA SER A 345 9.38 -6.51 -4.17
C SER A 345 7.94 -6.70 -3.66
N TYR A 346 7.11 -7.45 -4.38
CA TYR A 346 5.76 -7.79 -3.95
C TYR A 346 5.75 -8.63 -2.67
N ALA A 347 6.63 -9.64 -2.59
CA ALA A 347 6.76 -10.47 -1.39
C ALA A 347 7.22 -9.66 -0.18
N VAL A 348 8.23 -8.79 -0.34
CA VAL A 348 8.72 -7.92 0.75
C VAL A 348 7.62 -7.03 1.28
N ILE A 349 6.87 -6.33 0.40
CA ILE A 349 5.83 -5.40 0.87
C ILE A 349 4.65 -6.13 1.50
N LEU A 350 4.24 -7.29 0.95
CA LEU A 350 3.18 -8.12 1.50
C LEU A 350 3.52 -8.58 2.92
N LEU A 351 4.70 -9.18 3.10
CA LEU A 351 5.15 -9.71 4.38
C LEU A 351 5.41 -8.61 5.42
N GLN A 352 6.00 -7.49 4.99
CA GLN A 352 6.26 -6.36 5.88
C GLN A 352 4.95 -5.68 6.33
N THR A 353 3.97 -5.58 5.43
CA THR A 353 2.65 -5.04 5.77
C THR A 353 1.88 -5.99 6.69
N ALA A 354 1.96 -7.30 6.45
CA ALA A 354 1.37 -8.31 7.33
C ALA A 354 1.93 -8.22 8.76
N ALA A 355 3.25 -8.09 8.90
CA ALA A 355 3.89 -7.90 10.20
C ALA A 355 3.44 -6.62 10.90
N GLN A 356 3.35 -5.50 10.17
CA GLN A 356 2.97 -4.20 10.72
C GLN A 356 1.50 -4.16 11.18
N LEU A 357 0.58 -4.75 10.40
CA LEU A 357 -0.84 -4.80 10.80
C LEU A 357 -1.04 -5.72 12.00
N GLY A 358 -0.29 -6.82 12.08
CA GLY A 358 -0.26 -7.66 13.28
C GLY A 358 0.14 -6.89 14.53
N LEU A 359 1.19 -6.06 14.43
CA LEU A 359 1.60 -5.16 15.51
C LEU A 359 0.48 -4.18 15.88
N MET A 360 -0.12 -3.51 14.89
CA MET A 360 -1.16 -2.50 15.12
C MET A 360 -2.41 -3.10 15.81
N PHE A 361 -2.71 -4.36 15.57
CA PHE A 361 -3.76 -5.09 16.27
C PHE A 361 -3.35 -5.48 17.70
N ALA A 362 -2.14 -6.02 17.87
CA ALA A 362 -1.69 -6.58 19.14
C ALA A 362 -1.41 -5.51 20.20
N VAL A 363 -0.90 -4.33 19.82
CA VAL A 363 -0.48 -3.28 20.76
C VAL A 363 -1.64 -2.74 21.62
N PRO A 364 -2.76 -2.28 21.05
CA PRO A 364 -3.88 -1.80 21.86
C PRO A 364 -4.44 -2.89 22.76
N LEU A 365 -4.60 -4.11 22.24
CA LEU A 365 -5.10 -5.25 23.00
C LEU A 365 -4.18 -5.59 24.18
N TYR A 366 -2.87 -5.51 23.99
CA TYR A 366 -1.89 -5.74 25.06
C TYR A 366 -2.09 -4.76 26.22
N PHE A 367 -2.22 -3.46 25.96
CA PHE A 367 -2.42 -2.46 27.01
C PHE A 367 -3.80 -2.51 27.66
N GLN A 368 -4.85 -2.87 26.89
CA GLN A 368 -6.18 -3.12 27.45
C GLN A 368 -6.15 -4.31 28.44
N VAL A 369 -5.45 -5.39 28.08
CA VAL A 369 -5.38 -6.60 28.91
C VAL A 369 -4.48 -6.39 30.13
N THR A 370 -3.28 -5.82 29.97
CA THR A 370 -2.27 -5.75 31.02
C THR A 370 -2.46 -4.58 31.97
N GLN A 371 -2.84 -3.42 31.45
CA GLN A 371 -2.99 -2.18 32.23
C GLN A 371 -4.45 -1.76 32.41
N ARG A 372 -5.40 -2.53 31.83
CA ARG A 372 -6.82 -2.17 31.81
C ARG A 372 -7.05 -0.76 31.24
N ALA A 373 -6.22 -0.40 30.24
CA ALA A 373 -6.25 0.90 29.61
C ALA A 373 -7.56 1.07 28.81
N THR A 374 -8.13 2.27 28.85
CA THR A 374 -9.25 2.61 27.99
C THR A 374 -8.86 2.52 26.51
N ASN A 375 -9.84 2.37 25.63
CA ASN A 375 -9.59 2.30 24.18
C ASN A 375 -8.75 3.48 23.67
N THR A 376 -8.99 4.69 24.21
CA THR A 376 -8.25 5.90 23.86
C THR A 376 -6.77 5.80 24.26
N VAL A 377 -6.49 5.37 25.49
CA VAL A 377 -5.12 5.23 25.99
C VAL A 377 -4.39 4.09 25.28
N ALA A 378 -5.06 2.96 25.10
CA ALA A 378 -4.51 1.81 24.39
C ALA A 378 -4.18 2.15 22.92
N GLY A 379 -5.05 2.88 22.23
CA GLY A 379 -4.81 3.40 20.88
C GLY A 379 -3.67 4.42 20.82
N ALA A 380 -3.50 5.25 21.86
CA ALA A 380 -2.41 6.23 21.94
C ALA A 380 -1.02 5.57 21.97
N HIS A 381 -0.90 4.35 22.48
CA HIS A 381 0.35 3.58 22.42
C HIS A 381 0.82 3.23 20.99
N LEU A 382 -0.03 3.43 19.96
CA LEU A 382 0.37 3.29 18.57
C LEU A 382 1.08 4.54 17.99
N PHE A 383 0.95 5.72 18.61
CA PHE A 383 1.56 6.95 18.10
C PHE A 383 3.08 6.84 17.86
N PRO A 384 3.89 6.20 18.73
CA PRO A 384 5.30 6.03 18.46
C PRO A 384 5.60 5.24 17.16
N ALA A 385 4.83 4.20 16.87
CA ALA A 385 4.98 3.44 15.61
C ALA A 385 4.57 4.29 14.40
N VAL A 386 3.52 5.10 14.52
CA VAL A 386 3.06 6.05 13.49
C VAL A 386 4.12 7.10 13.21
N ALA A 387 4.71 7.68 14.26
CA ALA A 387 5.81 8.64 14.14
C ALA A 387 7.05 8.00 13.49
N GLY A 388 7.38 6.77 13.89
CA GLY A 388 8.44 5.98 13.26
C GLY A 388 8.18 5.76 11.77
N ASN A 389 6.96 5.40 11.37
CA ASN A 389 6.57 5.20 9.96
C ASN A 389 6.75 6.49 9.15
N ALA A 390 6.28 7.61 9.66
CA ALA A 390 6.44 8.91 9.02
C ALA A 390 7.92 9.29 8.85
N ALA A 391 8.70 9.18 9.92
CA ALA A 391 10.13 9.49 9.90
C ALA A 391 10.89 8.57 8.93
N GLY A 392 10.59 7.27 8.93
CA GLY A 392 11.19 6.28 8.04
C GLY A 392 10.90 6.58 6.56
N GLY A 393 9.65 6.87 6.22
CA GLY A 393 9.25 7.21 4.85
C GLY A 393 9.94 8.47 4.34
N ILE A 394 9.95 9.55 5.14
CA ILE A 394 10.61 10.82 4.80
C ILE A 394 12.11 10.60 4.61
N LEU A 395 12.76 9.92 5.56
CA LEU A 395 14.19 9.65 5.48
C LEU A 395 14.54 8.81 4.25
N ALA A 396 13.76 7.77 3.96
CA ALA A 396 13.92 6.95 2.75
C ALA A 396 13.82 7.80 1.48
N GLY A 397 12.80 8.66 1.39
CA GLY A 397 12.63 9.56 0.26
C GLY A 397 13.83 10.48 0.04
N LEU A 398 14.36 11.09 1.11
CA LEU A 398 15.53 11.96 1.06
C LEU A 398 16.82 11.20 0.67
N LEU A 399 17.02 10.01 1.23
CA LEU A 399 18.19 9.20 0.95
C LEU A 399 18.18 8.64 -0.47
N ILE A 400 17.02 8.14 -0.96
CA ILE A 400 16.90 7.66 -2.34
C ILE A 400 17.14 8.80 -3.32
N ARG A 401 16.56 9.98 -3.06
CA ARG A 401 16.80 11.18 -3.89
C ARG A 401 18.28 11.54 -3.99
N ARG A 402 19.02 11.45 -2.88
CA ARG A 402 20.46 11.81 -2.85
C ARG A 402 21.36 10.71 -3.40
N THR A 403 21.07 9.45 -3.09
CA THR A 403 21.99 8.33 -3.36
C THR A 403 21.63 7.55 -4.62
N GLY A 404 20.36 7.60 -5.05
CA GLY A 404 19.83 6.74 -6.12
C GLY A 404 19.77 5.26 -5.74
N ARG A 405 19.92 4.90 -4.46
CA ARG A 405 19.99 3.51 -3.99
C ARG A 405 18.81 3.18 -3.08
N TYR A 406 18.09 2.11 -3.36
CA TYR A 406 16.93 1.66 -2.58
C TYR A 406 17.14 0.30 -1.91
N LYS A 407 17.95 -0.61 -2.47
CA LYS A 407 18.19 -1.96 -1.93
C LYS A 407 18.69 -1.93 -0.48
N ARG A 408 19.75 -1.17 -0.21
CA ARG A 408 20.32 -1.07 1.15
C ARG A 408 19.32 -0.53 2.16
N LEU A 409 18.46 0.40 1.72
CA LEU A 409 17.40 0.95 2.56
C LEU A 409 16.31 -0.09 2.84
N THR A 410 15.94 -0.91 1.85
CA THR A 410 14.97 -2.00 2.05
C THR A 410 15.49 -3.04 3.03
N VAL A 411 16.77 -3.43 2.93
CA VAL A 411 17.41 -4.35 3.89
C VAL A 411 17.46 -3.75 5.29
N LEU A 412 17.85 -2.47 5.42
CA LEU A 412 17.86 -1.77 6.72
C LEU A 412 16.45 -1.69 7.33
N ALA A 413 15.45 -1.40 6.50
CA ALA A 413 14.06 -1.32 6.91
C ALA A 413 13.56 -2.63 7.53
N THR A 414 13.75 -3.74 6.82
CA THR A 414 13.32 -5.06 7.28
C THR A 414 14.11 -5.53 8.49
N LEU A 415 15.40 -5.18 8.58
CA LEU A 415 16.22 -5.44 9.77
C LEU A 415 15.74 -4.66 10.99
N CYS A 416 15.44 -3.36 10.85
CA CYS A 416 14.89 -2.53 11.92
C CYS A 416 13.54 -3.08 12.41
N SER A 417 12.66 -3.48 11.49
CA SER A 417 11.37 -4.10 11.86
C SER A 417 11.58 -5.42 12.60
N SER A 418 12.46 -6.29 12.10
CA SER A 418 12.76 -7.56 12.77
C SER A 418 13.32 -7.36 14.18
N ALA A 419 14.20 -6.39 14.36
CA ALA A 419 14.73 -6.04 15.68
C ALA A 419 13.63 -5.57 16.65
N ALA A 420 12.66 -4.77 16.17
CA ALA A 420 11.50 -4.37 16.97
C ALA A 420 10.70 -5.59 17.44
N TYR A 421 10.36 -6.52 16.53
CA TYR A 421 9.60 -7.72 16.90
C TYR A 421 10.36 -8.65 17.83
N VAL A 422 11.69 -8.77 17.70
CA VAL A 422 12.53 -9.48 18.67
C VAL A 422 12.42 -8.85 20.07
N LEU A 423 12.52 -7.52 20.13
CA LEU A 423 12.39 -6.80 21.42
C LEU A 423 11.01 -7.02 22.07
N LEU A 424 9.93 -7.00 21.26
CA LEU A 424 8.58 -7.27 21.75
C LEU A 424 8.45 -8.70 22.29
N VAL A 425 8.92 -9.70 21.54
CA VAL A 425 8.91 -11.11 21.97
C VAL A 425 9.69 -11.31 23.28
N LEU A 426 10.83 -10.62 23.46
CA LEU A 426 11.70 -10.79 24.62
C LEU A 426 11.26 -10.00 25.86
N ARG A 427 10.50 -8.91 25.68
CA ARG A 427 10.27 -7.95 26.79
C ARG A 427 8.80 -7.76 27.16
N TRP A 428 7.85 -8.01 26.26
CA TRP A 428 6.43 -7.77 26.53
C TRP A 428 5.76 -9.00 27.18
N HIS A 429 6.00 -9.18 28.49
CA HIS A 429 5.45 -10.29 29.27
C HIS A 429 4.50 -9.84 30.38
N GLY A 430 3.74 -8.76 30.16
CA GLY A 430 2.71 -8.29 31.09
C GLY A 430 3.08 -7.06 31.91
N HIS A 431 4.35 -6.74 32.06
CA HIS A 431 4.85 -5.55 32.74
C HIS A 431 5.72 -4.76 31.77
N THR A 432 5.20 -3.68 31.21
CA THR A 432 5.94 -2.79 30.31
C THR A 432 6.03 -1.39 30.91
N ASN A 433 7.23 -0.82 30.88
CA ASN A 433 7.45 0.57 31.22
C ASN A 433 7.34 1.47 29.97
N LEU A 434 7.39 2.79 30.17
CA LEU A 434 7.27 3.76 29.08
C LEU A 434 8.32 3.57 27.97
N TRP A 435 9.56 3.21 28.34
CA TRP A 435 10.65 2.98 27.38
C TRP A 435 10.43 1.72 26.56
N GLU A 436 9.89 0.68 27.15
CA GLU A 436 9.55 -0.56 26.46
C GLU A 436 8.38 -0.37 25.48
N SER A 437 7.47 0.57 25.76
CA SER A 437 6.43 0.98 24.79
C SER A 437 7.01 1.56 23.51
N LEU A 438 8.22 2.13 23.54
CA LEU A 438 8.89 2.68 22.37
C LEU A 438 9.55 1.61 21.47
N TYR A 439 9.59 0.34 21.88
CA TYR A 439 10.16 -0.74 21.05
C TYR A 439 9.40 -0.97 19.75
N ILE A 440 8.20 -0.41 19.62
CA ILE A 440 7.43 -0.43 18.36
C ILE A 440 7.91 0.60 17.32
N VAL A 441 8.70 1.61 17.73
CA VAL A 441 9.20 2.68 16.84
C VAL A 441 10.03 2.12 15.67
N PRO A 442 11.03 1.22 15.89
CA PRO A 442 11.79 0.65 14.78
C PRO A 442 10.94 -0.19 13.82
N GLY A 443 9.84 -0.82 14.31
CA GLY A 443 8.88 -1.52 13.47
C GLY A 443 8.16 -0.58 12.51
N GLY A 444 7.60 0.50 13.04
CA GLY A 444 6.98 1.56 12.25
C GLY A 444 7.95 2.22 11.28
N PHE A 445 9.15 2.57 11.74
CA PHE A 445 10.21 3.15 10.92
C PHE A 445 10.57 2.25 9.74
N GLY A 446 10.78 0.95 9.99
CA GLY A 446 11.07 0.00 8.93
C GLY A 446 9.94 -0.11 7.90
N GLN A 447 8.67 -0.09 8.33
CA GLN A 447 7.53 -0.08 7.41
C GLN A 447 7.52 1.18 6.52
N GLY A 448 7.75 2.37 7.08
CA GLY A 448 7.79 3.61 6.31
C GLY A 448 8.90 3.63 5.26
N VAL A 449 10.09 3.15 5.62
CA VAL A 449 11.23 2.98 4.68
C VAL A 449 10.88 1.94 3.62
N ALA A 450 10.32 0.78 4.00
CA ALA A 450 10.00 -0.31 3.08
C ALA A 450 8.99 0.12 2.02
N ILE A 451 7.89 0.79 2.40
CA ILE A 451 6.88 1.30 1.44
C ILE A 451 7.54 2.19 0.39
N SER A 452 8.37 3.15 0.81
CA SER A 452 9.00 4.10 -0.10
C SER A 452 10.06 3.44 -1.00
N ALA A 453 10.90 2.56 -0.44
CA ALA A 453 11.98 1.91 -1.15
C ALA A 453 11.49 0.83 -2.14
N VAL A 454 10.53 0.01 -1.72
CA VAL A 454 9.94 -1.05 -2.58
C VAL A 454 9.11 -0.43 -3.70
N PHE A 455 8.42 0.68 -3.44
CA PHE A 455 7.69 1.41 -4.47
C PHE A 455 8.61 1.88 -5.61
N VAL A 456 9.79 2.39 -5.28
CA VAL A 456 10.82 2.77 -6.27
C VAL A 456 11.43 1.55 -6.93
N SER A 457 11.68 0.47 -6.18
CA SER A 457 12.23 -0.79 -6.71
C SER A 457 11.37 -1.36 -7.84
N VAL A 458 10.06 -1.45 -7.65
CA VAL A 458 9.13 -1.94 -8.68
C VAL A 458 9.19 -1.06 -9.93
N GLN A 459 9.24 0.26 -9.77
CA GLN A 459 9.27 1.18 -10.91
C GLN A 459 10.60 1.20 -11.66
N ALA A 460 11.71 0.92 -10.96
CA ALA A 460 13.02 0.83 -11.58
C ALA A 460 13.22 -0.49 -12.36
N ALA A 461 12.52 -1.55 -11.94
CA ALA A 461 12.63 -2.87 -12.56
C ALA A 461 11.65 -3.10 -13.72
N VAL A 462 10.54 -2.33 -13.80
CA VAL A 462 9.45 -2.57 -14.75
C VAL A 462 9.63 -1.79 -16.05
N ASP A 463 9.23 -2.42 -17.17
CA ASP A 463 9.08 -1.73 -18.45
C ASP A 463 8.03 -0.59 -18.32
N PRO A 464 8.31 0.63 -18.84
CA PRO A 464 7.39 1.76 -18.81
C PRO A 464 5.97 1.45 -19.31
N ARG A 465 5.81 0.48 -20.21
CA ARG A 465 4.50 0.04 -20.75
C ARG A 465 3.63 -0.66 -19.70
N HIS A 466 4.24 -1.33 -18.71
CA HIS A 466 3.55 -2.12 -17.70
C HIS A 466 3.55 -1.44 -16.32
N LYS A 467 3.99 -0.19 -16.23
CA LYS A 467 4.19 0.54 -14.98
C LYS A 467 2.91 0.66 -14.14
N ALA A 468 1.77 0.94 -14.79
CA ALA A 468 0.51 1.05 -14.07
C ALA A 468 0.04 -0.29 -13.48
N ALA A 469 0.15 -1.37 -14.25
CA ALA A 469 -0.18 -2.71 -13.75
C ALA A 469 0.73 -3.14 -12.60
N ALA A 470 2.04 -2.84 -12.70
CA ALA A 470 3.00 -3.15 -11.63
C ALA A 470 2.72 -2.37 -10.34
N ILE A 471 2.35 -1.09 -10.42
CA ILE A 471 1.97 -0.29 -9.25
C ILE A 471 0.65 -0.79 -8.67
N ALA A 472 -0.34 -1.11 -9.50
CA ALA A 472 -1.60 -1.69 -9.04
C ALA A 472 -1.39 -3.03 -8.32
N GLY A 473 -0.52 -3.90 -8.85
CA GLY A 473 -0.10 -5.15 -8.21
C GLY A 473 0.59 -4.94 -6.88
N LEU A 474 1.44 -3.91 -6.75
CA LEU A 474 2.09 -3.56 -5.48
C LEU A 474 1.06 -3.19 -4.40
N TYR A 475 0.07 -2.36 -4.74
CA TYR A 475 -1.00 -2.00 -3.81
C TYR A 475 -1.89 -3.20 -3.48
N LEU A 476 -2.16 -4.08 -4.45
CA LEU A 476 -2.89 -5.33 -4.20
C LEU A 476 -2.12 -6.21 -3.20
N CYS A 477 -0.82 -6.40 -3.38
CA CYS A 477 0.02 -7.14 -2.44
C CYS A 477 0.03 -6.50 -1.04
N THR A 478 0.02 -5.17 -0.96
CA THR A 478 -0.11 -4.45 0.31
C THR A 478 -1.46 -4.75 0.98
N THR A 479 -2.56 -4.71 0.23
CA THR A 479 -3.91 -5.00 0.74
C THR A 479 -4.05 -6.47 1.18
N VAL A 480 -3.55 -7.40 0.37
CA VAL A 480 -3.52 -8.84 0.72
C VAL A 480 -2.69 -9.06 1.98
N GLY A 481 -1.49 -8.46 2.07
CA GLY A 481 -0.65 -8.54 3.27
C GLY A 481 -1.35 -8.01 4.51
N MET A 482 -2.11 -6.92 4.39
CA MET A 482 -2.89 -6.33 5.47
C MET A 482 -3.96 -7.31 5.98
N ILE A 483 -4.78 -7.87 5.10
CA ILE A 483 -5.87 -8.78 5.46
C ILE A 483 -5.32 -10.10 6.02
N VAL A 484 -4.38 -10.73 5.31
CA VAL A 484 -3.78 -12.00 5.74
C VAL A 484 -3.03 -11.84 7.07
N GLY A 485 -2.28 -10.75 7.23
CA GLY A 485 -1.54 -10.47 8.48
C GLY A 485 -2.46 -10.30 9.67
N LEU A 486 -3.51 -9.49 9.53
CA LEU A 486 -4.49 -9.26 10.58
C LEU A 486 -5.23 -10.56 10.95
N ALA A 487 -5.73 -11.30 9.97
CA ALA A 487 -6.45 -12.56 10.19
C ALA A 487 -5.56 -13.62 10.85
N THR A 488 -4.29 -13.76 10.39
CA THR A 488 -3.34 -14.71 10.97
C THR A 488 -3.01 -14.37 12.43
N VAL A 489 -2.70 -13.11 12.71
CA VAL A 489 -2.38 -12.67 14.07
C VAL A 489 -3.58 -12.82 14.99
N SER A 490 -4.77 -12.42 14.56
CA SER A 490 -6.01 -12.59 15.33
C SER A 490 -6.29 -14.07 15.63
N ALA A 491 -6.16 -14.95 14.63
CA ALA A 491 -6.36 -16.39 14.80
C ALA A 491 -5.34 -17.00 15.78
N VAL A 492 -4.07 -16.59 15.70
CA VAL A 492 -3.01 -17.06 16.62
C VAL A 492 -3.26 -16.56 18.05
N VAL A 493 -3.59 -15.27 18.23
CA VAL A 493 -3.91 -14.73 19.56
C VAL A 493 -5.08 -15.48 20.18
N MET A 494 -6.19 -15.62 19.45
CA MET A 494 -7.41 -16.25 19.97
C MET A 494 -7.24 -17.76 20.18
N GLY A 495 -6.57 -18.45 19.27
CA GLY A 495 -6.33 -19.89 19.38
C GLY A 495 -5.44 -20.24 20.57
N THR A 496 -4.31 -19.55 20.70
CA THR A 496 -3.38 -19.76 21.83
C THR A 496 -3.96 -19.31 23.15
N MET A 497 -4.64 -18.17 23.19
CA MET A 497 -5.34 -17.68 24.39
C MET A 497 -6.37 -18.70 24.90
N LYS A 498 -7.25 -19.22 24.01
CA LYS A 498 -8.26 -20.20 24.39
C LYS A 498 -7.63 -21.49 24.94
N ALA A 499 -6.60 -22.02 24.28
CA ALA A 499 -5.91 -23.23 24.71
C ALA A 499 -5.18 -23.03 26.05
N ALA A 500 -4.46 -21.92 26.21
CA ALA A 500 -3.76 -21.58 27.43
C ALA A 500 -4.73 -21.31 28.61
N LEU A 501 -5.85 -20.65 28.32
CA LEU A 501 -6.89 -20.37 29.33
C LEU A 501 -7.56 -21.66 29.79
N ASP A 502 -7.92 -22.58 28.89
CA ASP A 502 -8.51 -23.86 29.27
C ASP A 502 -7.57 -24.65 30.17
N ALA A 503 -6.29 -24.76 29.83
CA ALA A 503 -5.28 -25.44 30.66
C ALA A 503 -5.18 -24.83 32.08
N ARG A 504 -5.17 -23.47 32.18
CA ARG A 504 -5.10 -22.76 33.47
C ARG A 504 -6.39 -22.94 34.28
N LEU A 505 -7.57 -22.92 33.66
CA LEU A 505 -8.84 -23.13 34.33
C LEU A 505 -9.01 -24.58 34.80
N VAL A 506 -8.48 -25.58 34.06
CA VAL A 506 -8.38 -26.97 34.53
C VAL A 506 -7.55 -27.05 35.80
N ALA A 507 -6.39 -26.39 35.84
CA ALA A 507 -5.51 -26.36 37.01
C ALA A 507 -6.16 -25.68 38.24
N LEU A 508 -7.14 -24.78 38.02
CA LEU A 508 -7.95 -24.16 39.07
C LEU A 508 -9.12 -25.03 39.53
N GLY A 509 -9.33 -26.22 38.94
CA GLY A 509 -10.38 -27.16 39.34
C GLY A 509 -11.80 -26.80 38.92
N LEU A 510 -11.95 -25.94 37.88
CA LEU A 510 -13.28 -25.55 37.40
C LEU A 510 -13.92 -26.66 36.55
N THR A 511 -15.27 -26.74 36.62
CA THR A 511 -16.05 -27.69 35.81
C THR A 511 -16.00 -27.32 34.33
N ASP A 512 -16.22 -28.32 33.45
CA ASP A 512 -16.20 -28.14 31.99
C ASP A 512 -17.19 -27.07 31.49
N ALA A 513 -18.37 -26.96 32.13
CA ALA A 513 -19.39 -25.96 31.80
C ALA A 513 -18.90 -24.55 32.16
N ALA A 514 -18.30 -24.36 33.35
CA ALA A 514 -17.77 -23.08 33.79
C ALA A 514 -16.58 -22.65 32.91
N ARG A 515 -15.69 -23.58 32.56
CA ARG A 515 -14.54 -23.30 31.69
C ARG A 515 -14.99 -22.81 30.32
N ARG A 516 -15.90 -23.54 29.66
CA ARG A 516 -16.44 -23.13 28.34
C ARG A 516 -17.10 -21.76 28.37
N HIS A 517 -17.85 -21.46 29.44
CA HIS A 517 -18.48 -20.15 29.62
C HIS A 517 -17.43 -19.04 29.75
N ILE A 518 -16.44 -19.21 30.65
CA ILE A 518 -15.36 -18.22 30.84
C ILE A 518 -14.55 -18.00 29.57
N ILE A 519 -14.20 -19.08 28.84
CA ILE A 519 -13.46 -18.99 27.58
C ILE A 519 -14.25 -18.24 26.53
N ALA A 520 -15.57 -18.51 26.41
CA ALA A 520 -16.43 -17.82 25.46
C ALA A 520 -16.56 -16.33 25.78
N GLU A 521 -16.78 -15.97 27.05
CA GLU A 521 -16.86 -14.58 27.48
C GLU A 521 -15.52 -13.84 27.32
N ALA A 522 -14.40 -14.47 27.70
CA ALA A 522 -13.09 -13.91 27.51
C ALA A 522 -12.79 -13.66 26.03
N ALA A 523 -13.19 -14.55 25.12
CA ALA A 523 -12.97 -14.41 23.70
C ALA A 523 -13.88 -13.35 23.03
N SER A 524 -15.06 -13.07 23.61
CA SER A 524 -16.07 -12.19 23.01
C SER A 524 -16.01 -10.75 23.50
N SER A 525 -15.45 -10.48 24.68
CA SER A 525 -15.56 -9.16 25.32
C SER A 525 -14.31 -8.77 26.11
N VAL A 526 -13.68 -7.66 25.71
CA VAL A 526 -12.64 -7.00 26.52
C VAL A 526 -13.22 -6.52 27.86
N GLY A 527 -14.48 -6.11 27.92
CA GLY A 527 -15.16 -5.73 29.14
C GLY A 527 -15.27 -6.88 30.18
N PHE A 528 -15.21 -8.13 29.73
CA PHE A 528 -15.05 -9.26 30.67
C PHE A 528 -13.69 -9.27 31.33
N ILE A 529 -12.62 -8.97 30.58
CA ILE A 529 -11.25 -8.90 31.10
C ILE A 529 -11.15 -7.83 32.21
N GLU A 530 -11.82 -6.68 32.01
CA GLU A 530 -11.84 -5.60 33.01
C GLU A 530 -12.56 -6.01 34.30
N ARG A 531 -13.62 -6.82 34.20
CA ARG A 531 -14.44 -7.27 35.34
C ARG A 531 -13.87 -8.50 36.02
N ALA A 532 -13.19 -9.37 35.31
CA ALA A 532 -12.61 -10.59 35.86
C ALA A 532 -11.57 -10.26 36.95
N ARG A 533 -11.74 -10.83 38.14
CA ARG A 533 -10.89 -10.60 39.34
C ARG A 533 -10.40 -11.93 39.93
N GLY A 534 -9.38 -11.84 40.79
CA GLY A 534 -8.81 -12.98 41.46
C GLY A 534 -8.15 -13.98 40.51
N ARG A 535 -8.01 -15.25 40.92
CA ARG A 535 -7.27 -16.28 40.17
C ARG A 535 -7.77 -16.50 38.72
N VAL A 536 -9.06 -16.32 38.48
CA VAL A 536 -9.63 -16.43 37.13
C VAL A 536 -9.19 -15.24 36.28
N GLY A 537 -9.27 -14.01 36.81
CA GLY A 537 -8.80 -12.82 36.10
C GLY A 537 -7.29 -12.91 35.76
N ASP A 538 -6.47 -13.36 36.68
CA ASP A 538 -5.02 -13.56 36.48
C ASP A 538 -4.77 -14.63 35.38
N ALA A 539 -5.54 -15.72 35.39
CA ALA A 539 -5.46 -16.75 34.36
C ALA A 539 -5.85 -16.21 32.96
N VAL A 540 -6.89 -15.37 32.87
CA VAL A 540 -7.28 -14.72 31.61
C VAL A 540 -6.20 -13.81 31.09
N VAL A 541 -5.68 -12.89 31.92
CA VAL A 541 -4.60 -11.95 31.56
C VAL A 541 -3.35 -12.71 31.11
N ALA A 542 -2.90 -13.71 31.87
CA ALA A 542 -1.73 -14.52 31.52
C ALA A 542 -1.91 -15.28 30.19
N SER A 543 -3.13 -15.75 29.88
CA SER A 543 -3.43 -16.44 28.63
C SER A 543 -3.43 -15.50 27.44
N TYR A 544 -3.91 -14.27 27.60
CA TYR A 544 -3.82 -13.24 26.56
C TYR A 544 -2.38 -12.81 26.30
N ILE A 545 -1.56 -12.64 27.33
CA ILE A 545 -0.13 -12.31 27.20
C ILE A 545 0.59 -13.39 26.40
N GLU A 546 0.31 -14.66 26.67
CA GLU A 546 0.86 -15.79 25.92
C GLU A 546 0.44 -15.75 24.44
N GLY A 547 -0.86 -15.52 24.16
CA GLY A 547 -1.36 -15.38 22.79
C GLY A 547 -0.73 -14.20 22.03
N LEU A 548 -0.56 -13.06 22.70
CA LEU A 548 0.07 -11.87 22.14
C LEU A 548 1.57 -12.08 21.89
N SER A 549 2.28 -12.80 22.75
CA SER A 549 3.68 -13.16 22.52
C SER A 549 3.83 -13.99 21.24
N TRP A 550 2.98 -14.99 21.03
CA TRP A 550 2.96 -15.77 19.77
C TRP A 550 2.64 -14.91 18.54
N SER A 551 1.75 -13.92 18.68
CA SER A 551 1.44 -12.99 17.59
C SER A 551 2.64 -12.13 17.18
N HIS A 552 3.43 -11.66 18.14
CA HIS A 552 4.70 -10.99 17.84
C HIS A 552 5.70 -11.92 17.16
N GLY A 553 5.69 -13.22 17.50
CA GLY A 553 6.44 -14.26 16.81
C GLY A 553 6.06 -14.39 15.34
N VAL A 554 4.76 -14.37 15.02
CA VAL A 554 4.27 -14.35 13.61
C VAL A 554 4.78 -13.11 12.87
N SER A 555 4.65 -11.92 13.46
CA SER A 555 5.16 -10.68 12.88
C SER A 555 6.67 -10.72 12.65
N LEU A 556 7.43 -11.33 13.58
CA LEU A 556 8.86 -11.55 13.44
C LEU A 556 9.19 -12.45 12.25
N VAL A 557 8.50 -13.59 12.12
CA VAL A 557 8.70 -14.52 10.99
C VAL A 557 8.41 -13.82 9.66
N CYS A 558 7.30 -13.09 9.55
CA CYS A 558 6.98 -12.30 8.36
C CYS A 558 8.09 -11.28 8.04
N SER A 559 8.58 -10.55 9.03
CA SER A 559 9.64 -9.55 8.84
C SER A 559 10.99 -10.19 8.46
N LEU A 560 11.34 -11.35 9.03
CA LEU A 560 12.56 -12.09 8.65
C LEU A 560 12.48 -12.65 7.23
N LEU A 561 11.32 -13.14 6.82
CA LEU A 561 11.10 -13.57 5.42
C LEU A 561 11.18 -12.36 4.46
N ALA A 562 10.65 -11.21 4.87
CA ALA A 562 10.81 -9.97 4.11
C ALA A 562 12.28 -9.54 4.02
N LEU A 563 13.06 -9.67 5.10
CA LEU A 563 14.49 -9.42 5.12
C LEU A 563 15.23 -10.35 4.13
N LEU A 564 14.89 -11.64 4.15
CA LEU A 564 15.45 -12.60 3.21
C LEU A 564 15.15 -12.19 1.77
N GLY A 565 13.91 -11.82 1.45
CA GLY A 565 13.54 -11.29 0.13
C GLY A 565 14.31 -10.03 -0.26
N ALA A 566 14.49 -9.10 0.67
CA ALA A 566 15.22 -7.84 0.46
C ALA A 566 16.71 -8.06 0.16
N LEU A 567 17.35 -9.06 0.75
CA LEU A 567 18.75 -9.41 0.48
C LEU A 567 18.97 -9.84 -0.98
N PHE A 568 17.99 -10.53 -1.56
CA PHE A 568 18.06 -11.01 -2.94
C PHE A 568 17.54 -10.00 -3.98
N LEU A 569 17.03 -8.85 -3.57
CA LEU A 569 16.55 -7.80 -4.45
C LEU A 569 17.70 -7.25 -5.30
N GLY A 570 17.46 -7.03 -6.61
CA GLY A 570 18.38 -6.33 -7.51
C GLY A 570 18.42 -4.82 -7.23
N GLU A 571 19.51 -4.14 -7.62
CA GLU A 571 19.61 -2.68 -7.57
C GLU A 571 19.73 -2.16 -8.99
N HIS A 572 18.71 -1.41 -9.45
CA HIS A 572 18.70 -0.76 -10.76
C HIS A 572 19.06 0.70 -10.63
N LYS A 573 19.66 1.28 -11.68
CA LYS A 573 19.97 2.72 -11.71
C LYS A 573 18.67 3.53 -11.85
N LEU A 574 18.51 4.55 -11.02
CA LEU A 574 17.39 5.49 -11.04
C LEU A 574 17.65 6.69 -11.95
#